data_b8edb407f7c1383f9355f626c96e9c25
#
_entry.id   b8edb407f7c1383f9355f626c96e9c25
#
_cell.length_a   1.000
_cell.length_b   1.000
_cell.length_c   1.000
_cell.angle_alpha   90.00
_cell.angle_beta   90.00
_cell.angle_gamma   90.00
#
_symmetry.space_group_name_H-M   'P 1'
#
loop_
_entity.id
_entity.type
_entity.pdbx_description
1 polymer ?
#
loop_
_entity_poly.entity_id
_entity_poly.type
_entity_poly.pdbx_seq_one_letter_code
_entity_poly.pdbx_strand_id
1 'polypeptide(L)'
;MTDLLIVIDMQRDFVSGALGSPEARAITPAVAARIRCAKEEGTPVVLTLDTHETNYMDTREGRFLPVPHCIRDTQGWTLEPEIAAECTPDMMSFEKPTFGSTELCRYVCALAEKKNAPEGRGLTVELCGVCTDICVVSNALLIKAALPEADLVVDASLCAGVTPQKHEAALETLRSCQIEVK
;
A
#
# COMPACT_ATOMS: atom_id res chain seq x y z
N MET A 1 -3.36 18.06 7.14
CA MET A 1 -4.42 17.55 6.23
C MET A 1 -3.72 16.64 5.23
N THR A 2 -4.20 15.44 5.03
CA THR A 2 -3.59 14.47 4.10
C THR A 2 -3.85 14.88 2.65
N ASP A 3 -2.81 14.93 1.83
CA ASP A 3 -2.90 15.29 0.41
C ASP A 3 -3.16 14.09 -0.49
N LEU A 4 -2.79 12.89 -0.02
CA LEU A 4 -2.98 11.62 -0.72
C LEU A 4 -3.05 10.48 0.28
N LEU A 5 -4.05 9.62 0.15
CA LEU A 5 -4.11 8.32 0.82
C LEU A 5 -3.71 7.22 -0.17
N ILE A 6 -2.74 6.38 0.20
CA ILE A 6 -2.29 5.22 -0.57
C ILE A 6 -2.69 3.95 0.18
N VAL A 7 -3.52 3.13 -0.44
CA VAL A 7 -3.98 1.84 0.10
C VAL A 7 -3.22 0.71 -0.60
N ILE A 8 -2.39 0.01 0.16
CA ILE A 8 -1.44 -0.97 -0.36
C ILE A 8 -2.04 -2.37 -0.32
N ASP A 9 -2.21 -2.98 -1.49
CA ASP A 9 -2.45 -4.41 -1.73
C ASP A 9 -3.56 -5.05 -0.89
N MET A 10 -4.64 -4.34 -0.62
CA MET A 10 -5.79 -4.88 0.12
C MET A 10 -6.62 -5.84 -0.75
N GLN A 11 -5.93 -6.85 -1.31
CA GLN A 11 -6.47 -7.87 -2.22
C GLN A 11 -6.87 -9.12 -1.43
N ARG A 12 -7.78 -9.92 -2.01
CA ARG A 12 -8.30 -11.14 -1.37
C ARG A 12 -7.19 -12.10 -0.98
N ASP A 13 -6.18 -12.32 -1.84
CA ASP A 13 -5.12 -13.27 -1.52
C ASP A 13 -4.30 -12.88 -0.29
N PHE A 14 -4.19 -11.59 0.02
CA PHE A 14 -3.50 -11.10 1.22
C PHE A 14 -4.41 -10.95 2.45
N VAL A 15 -5.73 -10.89 2.27
CA VAL A 15 -6.67 -10.71 3.38
C VAL A 15 -7.36 -12.02 3.75
N SER A 16 -8.08 -12.63 2.81
CA SER A 16 -8.92 -13.80 3.04
C SER A 16 -8.47 -15.07 2.29
N GLY A 17 -7.55 -14.93 1.33
CA GLY A 17 -7.11 -15.97 0.40
C GLY A 17 -5.79 -16.63 0.74
N ALA A 18 -4.98 -16.94 -0.29
CA ALA A 18 -3.81 -17.82 -0.21
C ALA A 18 -2.73 -17.39 0.81
N LEU A 19 -2.52 -16.11 0.98
CA LEU A 19 -1.58 -15.49 1.93
C LEU A 19 -2.28 -14.71 3.05
N GLY A 20 -3.59 -14.90 3.21
CA GLY A 20 -4.40 -14.19 4.19
C GLY A 20 -3.99 -14.50 5.63
N SER A 21 -4.10 -13.49 6.50
CA SER A 21 -3.78 -13.60 7.92
C SER A 21 -4.92 -13.07 8.81
N PRO A 22 -5.01 -13.48 10.08
CA PRO A 22 -5.94 -12.88 11.03
C PRO A 22 -5.74 -11.39 11.19
N GLU A 23 -4.49 -10.92 11.18
CA GLU A 23 -4.11 -9.52 11.32
C GLU A 23 -4.58 -8.69 10.11
N ALA A 24 -4.38 -9.18 8.88
CA ALA A 24 -4.87 -8.52 7.68
C ALA A 24 -6.40 -8.40 7.64
N ARG A 25 -7.11 -9.46 8.08
CA ARG A 25 -8.57 -9.40 8.23
C ARG A 25 -9.01 -8.39 9.29
N ALA A 26 -8.29 -8.32 10.40
CA ALA A 26 -8.64 -7.44 11.51
C ALA A 26 -8.57 -5.96 11.14
N ILE A 27 -7.63 -5.55 10.27
CA ILE A 27 -7.51 -4.15 9.84
C ILE A 27 -8.49 -3.76 8.73
N THR A 28 -9.05 -4.72 7.99
CA THR A 28 -9.85 -4.45 6.78
C THR A 28 -11.02 -3.48 7.03
N PRO A 29 -11.85 -3.62 8.09
CA PRO A 29 -12.92 -2.66 8.35
C PRO A 29 -12.41 -1.24 8.64
N ALA A 30 -11.27 -1.12 9.32
CA ALA A 30 -10.67 0.17 9.64
C ALA A 30 -10.08 0.84 8.39
N VAL A 31 -9.44 0.08 7.50
CA VAL A 31 -8.96 0.58 6.19
C VAL A 31 -10.14 1.04 5.33
N ALA A 32 -11.22 0.26 5.26
CA ALA A 32 -12.44 0.66 4.54
C ALA A 32 -13.03 1.98 5.10
N ALA A 33 -13.08 2.10 6.44
CA ALA A 33 -13.52 3.34 7.09
C ALA A 33 -12.60 4.53 6.76
N ARG A 34 -11.28 4.32 6.72
CA ARG A 34 -10.31 5.38 6.36
C ARG A 34 -10.49 5.85 4.91
N ILE A 35 -10.75 4.93 3.97
CA ILE A 35 -11.08 5.28 2.57
C ILE A 35 -12.33 6.17 2.54
N ARG A 36 -13.38 5.79 3.28
CA ARG A 36 -14.62 6.58 3.38
C ARG A 36 -14.38 7.98 3.92
N CYS A 37 -13.63 8.10 5.02
CA CYS A 37 -13.23 9.40 5.57
C CYS A 37 -12.45 10.24 4.56
N ALA A 38 -11.50 9.65 3.85
CA ALA A 38 -10.73 10.35 2.82
C ALA A 38 -11.64 10.93 1.72
N LYS A 39 -12.64 10.17 1.27
CA LYS A 39 -13.64 10.65 0.30
C LYS A 39 -14.43 11.85 0.85
N GLU A 40 -14.87 11.76 2.10
CA GLU A 40 -15.62 12.86 2.77
C GLU A 40 -14.76 14.10 2.96
N GLU A 41 -13.46 13.93 3.19
CA GLU A 41 -12.47 15.00 3.31
C GLU A 41 -12.05 15.59 1.95
N GLY A 42 -12.42 14.95 0.84
CA GLY A 42 -11.94 15.31 -0.50
C GLY A 42 -10.47 14.94 -0.74
N THR A 43 -9.90 14.07 0.09
CA THR A 43 -8.54 13.55 -0.07
C THR A 43 -8.51 12.50 -1.19
N PRO A 44 -7.68 12.66 -2.23
CA PRO A 44 -7.50 11.64 -3.24
C PRO A 44 -7.04 10.31 -2.64
N VAL A 45 -7.62 9.21 -3.15
CA VAL A 45 -7.25 7.84 -2.77
C VAL A 45 -6.71 7.12 -3.99
N VAL A 46 -5.58 6.46 -3.83
CA VAL A 46 -5.03 5.54 -4.84
C VAL A 46 -4.73 4.19 -4.22
N LEU A 47 -4.76 3.15 -5.04
CA LEU A 47 -4.53 1.78 -4.60
C LEU A 47 -3.31 1.18 -5.29
N THR A 48 -2.66 0.22 -4.66
CA THR A 48 -1.77 -0.70 -5.37
C THR A 48 -2.39 -2.08 -5.45
N LEU A 49 -2.06 -2.79 -6.51
CA LEU A 49 -2.44 -4.18 -6.72
C LEU A 49 -1.18 -4.98 -7.05
N ASP A 50 -0.82 -5.87 -6.16
CA ASP A 50 0.19 -6.86 -6.49
C ASP A 50 -0.33 -7.73 -7.64
N THR A 51 0.49 -7.93 -8.67
CA THR A 51 0.00 -8.51 -9.92
C THR A 51 1.04 -9.42 -10.54
N HIS A 52 0.75 -10.71 -10.52
CA HIS A 52 1.59 -11.73 -11.10
C HIS A 52 0.92 -12.40 -12.30
N GLU A 53 1.72 -12.96 -13.17
CA GLU A 53 1.27 -13.76 -14.30
C GLU A 53 1.24 -15.26 -13.95
N THR A 54 0.62 -16.06 -14.81
CA THR A 54 0.48 -17.52 -14.59
C THR A 54 1.79 -18.27 -14.45
N ASN A 55 2.91 -17.69 -14.91
CA ASN A 55 4.27 -18.24 -14.76
C ASN A 55 4.95 -17.80 -13.45
N TYR A 56 4.21 -17.33 -12.44
CA TYR A 56 4.73 -16.87 -11.15
C TYR A 56 5.79 -17.82 -10.55
N MET A 57 5.56 -19.12 -10.61
CA MET A 57 6.46 -20.12 -10.06
C MET A 57 7.85 -20.15 -10.73
N ASP A 58 7.98 -19.63 -11.95
CA ASP A 58 9.24 -19.52 -12.68
C ASP A 58 10.02 -18.26 -12.32
N THR A 59 9.40 -17.34 -11.61
CA THR A 59 10.01 -16.07 -11.20
C THR A 59 10.96 -16.26 -10.02
N ARG A 60 11.78 -15.22 -9.75
CA ARG A 60 12.61 -15.20 -8.54
C ARG A 60 11.73 -15.27 -7.28
N GLU A 61 10.66 -14.50 -7.24
CA GLU A 61 9.74 -14.45 -6.10
C GLU A 61 9.07 -15.81 -5.87
N GLY A 62 8.54 -16.44 -6.92
CA GLY A 62 7.93 -17.76 -6.81
C GLY A 62 8.88 -18.86 -6.30
N ARG A 63 10.19 -18.70 -6.51
CA ARG A 63 11.19 -19.63 -5.92
C ARG A 63 11.40 -19.41 -4.41
N PHE A 64 11.21 -18.18 -3.90
CA PHE A 64 11.34 -17.85 -2.47
C PHE A 64 10.02 -18.02 -1.71
N LEU A 65 8.90 -17.75 -2.35
CA LEU A 65 7.54 -17.91 -1.83
C LEU A 65 6.74 -18.77 -2.81
N PRO A 66 6.81 -20.12 -2.72
CA PRO A 66 6.18 -21.02 -3.69
C PRO A 66 4.66 -21.16 -3.44
N VAL A 67 3.97 -20.02 -3.33
CA VAL A 67 2.53 -19.90 -3.17
C VAL A 67 2.01 -18.95 -4.24
N PRO A 68 1.44 -19.45 -5.34
CA PRO A 68 0.81 -18.58 -6.33
C PRO A 68 -0.25 -17.70 -5.68
N HIS A 69 -0.15 -16.41 -5.90
CA HIS A 69 -1.06 -15.40 -5.35
C HIS A 69 -1.18 -14.22 -6.30
N CYS A 70 -2.23 -13.46 -6.18
CA CYS A 70 -2.50 -12.25 -6.97
C CYS A 70 -2.26 -12.46 -8.47
N ILE A 71 -2.58 -13.67 -8.96
CA ILE A 71 -2.50 -13.95 -10.41
C ILE A 71 -3.55 -13.13 -11.13
N ARG A 72 -3.13 -12.38 -12.14
CA ARG A 72 -3.99 -11.50 -12.94
C ARG A 72 -5.31 -12.19 -13.31
N ASP A 73 -6.40 -11.45 -13.21
CA ASP A 73 -7.77 -11.87 -13.57
C ASP A 73 -8.33 -13.02 -12.70
N THR A 74 -7.63 -13.44 -11.64
CA THR A 74 -8.19 -14.40 -10.68
C THR A 74 -8.98 -13.69 -9.57
N GLN A 75 -9.80 -14.43 -8.85
CA GLN A 75 -10.54 -13.89 -7.70
C GLN A 75 -9.58 -13.39 -6.59
N GLY A 76 -8.46 -14.09 -6.37
CA GLY A 76 -7.46 -13.70 -5.38
C GLY A 76 -6.80 -12.35 -5.66
N TRP A 77 -6.66 -11.99 -6.93
CA TRP A 77 -6.12 -10.70 -7.38
C TRP A 77 -7.06 -9.52 -7.11
N THR A 78 -8.37 -9.75 -7.05
CA THR A 78 -9.34 -8.66 -6.82
C THR A 78 -9.22 -8.10 -5.40
N LEU A 79 -9.63 -6.86 -5.21
CA LEU A 79 -9.72 -6.25 -3.89
C LEU A 79 -10.62 -7.06 -2.94
N GLU A 80 -10.32 -7.03 -1.65
CA GLU A 80 -11.22 -7.55 -0.63
C GLU A 80 -12.58 -6.83 -0.71
N PRO A 81 -13.72 -7.52 -0.59
CA PRO A 81 -15.04 -6.96 -0.84
C PRO A 81 -15.36 -5.68 -0.07
N GLU A 82 -14.95 -5.60 1.22
CA GLU A 82 -15.16 -4.40 2.02
C GLU A 82 -14.38 -3.19 1.47
N ILE A 83 -13.18 -3.42 0.95
CA ILE A 83 -12.36 -2.37 0.33
C ILE A 83 -12.96 -1.99 -1.04
N ALA A 84 -13.31 -2.99 -1.85
CA ALA A 84 -13.92 -2.77 -3.17
C ALA A 84 -15.22 -1.95 -3.07
N ALA A 85 -16.01 -2.14 -2.02
CA ALA A 85 -17.25 -1.40 -1.77
C ALA A 85 -17.03 0.11 -1.55
N GLU A 86 -15.85 0.51 -1.10
CA GLU A 86 -15.50 1.92 -0.89
C GLU A 86 -14.82 2.56 -2.11
N CYS A 87 -14.38 1.75 -3.09
CA CYS A 87 -13.72 2.27 -4.28
C CYS A 87 -14.73 2.85 -5.28
N THR A 88 -14.33 3.93 -5.91
CA THR A 88 -15.09 4.58 -6.98
C THR A 88 -14.36 4.43 -8.31
N PRO A 89 -15.03 4.52 -9.47
CA PRO A 89 -14.41 4.32 -10.79
C PRO A 89 -13.28 5.30 -11.14
N ASP A 90 -13.22 6.43 -10.46
CA ASP A 90 -12.19 7.46 -10.64
C ASP A 90 -10.96 7.23 -9.75
N MET A 91 -11.00 6.32 -8.80
CA MET A 91 -9.82 5.92 -8.03
C MET A 91 -8.81 5.20 -8.90
N MET A 92 -7.58 5.71 -8.91
CA MET A 92 -6.48 5.09 -9.66
C MET A 92 -5.93 3.89 -8.92
N SER A 93 -5.60 2.83 -9.65
CA SER A 93 -4.85 1.70 -9.14
C SER A 93 -3.55 1.51 -9.91
N PHE A 94 -2.51 1.10 -9.19
CA PHE A 94 -1.18 0.84 -9.73
C PHE A 94 -0.88 -0.65 -9.58
N GLU A 95 -0.91 -1.38 -10.69
CA GLU A 95 -0.47 -2.76 -10.71
C GLU A 95 1.05 -2.83 -10.60
N LYS A 96 1.55 -3.72 -9.77
CA LYS A 96 2.98 -3.88 -9.54
C LYS A 96 3.38 -5.35 -9.56
N PRO A 97 4.43 -5.72 -10.28
CA PRO A 97 4.92 -7.11 -10.34
C PRO A 97 5.92 -7.44 -9.22
N THR A 98 6.07 -6.56 -8.25
CA THR A 98 7.00 -6.68 -7.11
C THR A 98 6.60 -5.75 -5.98
N PHE A 99 7.36 -5.73 -4.88
CA PHE A 99 6.99 -5.11 -3.60
C PHE A 99 6.75 -3.59 -3.68
N GLY A 100 7.63 -2.84 -4.34
CA GLY A 100 7.47 -1.40 -4.53
C GLY A 100 7.02 -1.05 -5.96
N SER A 101 6.19 -0.01 -6.09
CA SER A 101 5.72 0.50 -7.38
C SER A 101 6.48 1.76 -7.79
N THR A 102 7.31 1.67 -8.83
CA THR A 102 7.95 2.85 -9.41
C THR A 102 6.96 3.77 -10.12
N GLU A 103 5.83 3.23 -10.60
CA GLU A 103 4.77 4.03 -11.22
C GLU A 103 4.01 4.85 -10.19
N LEU A 104 3.66 4.26 -9.05
CA LEU A 104 3.10 4.99 -7.91
C LEU A 104 4.07 6.10 -7.46
N CYS A 105 5.36 5.79 -7.31
CA CYS A 105 6.35 6.80 -6.93
C CYS A 105 6.38 7.97 -7.93
N ARG A 106 6.39 7.71 -9.25
CA ARG A 106 6.31 8.76 -10.27
C ARG A 106 5.03 9.59 -10.18
N TYR A 107 3.90 8.94 -9.89
CA TYR A 107 2.63 9.64 -9.67
C TYR A 107 2.71 10.61 -8.48
N VAL A 108 3.29 10.18 -7.36
CA VAL A 108 3.46 11.03 -6.18
C VAL A 108 4.42 12.18 -6.46
N CYS A 109 5.51 11.95 -7.22
CA CYS A 109 6.41 13.02 -7.69
C CYS A 109 5.66 14.04 -8.56
N ALA A 110 4.87 13.58 -9.51
CA ALA A 110 4.06 14.47 -10.36
C ALA A 110 3.01 15.26 -9.55
N LEU A 111 2.46 14.67 -8.50
CA LEU A 111 1.58 15.38 -7.56
C LEU A 111 2.33 16.49 -6.82
N ALA A 112 3.55 16.21 -6.34
CA ALA A 112 4.41 17.21 -5.70
C ALA A 112 4.72 18.38 -6.64
N GLU A 113 5.07 18.09 -7.90
CA GLU A 113 5.30 19.11 -8.94
C GLU A 113 4.05 19.98 -9.16
N LYS A 114 2.89 19.35 -9.33
CA LYS A 114 1.60 20.05 -9.52
C LYS A 114 1.24 20.95 -8.34
N LYS A 115 1.63 20.57 -7.14
CA LYS A 115 1.41 21.35 -5.90
C LYS A 115 2.51 22.41 -5.64
N ASN A 116 3.51 22.52 -6.52
CA ASN A 116 4.72 23.34 -6.29
C ASN A 116 5.41 22.99 -4.97
N ALA A 117 5.51 21.72 -4.65
CA ALA A 117 6.11 21.16 -3.45
C ALA A 117 7.52 20.60 -3.77
N PRO A 118 8.57 21.45 -3.85
CA PRO A 118 9.92 20.99 -4.20
C PRO A 118 10.39 19.93 -3.19
N GLU A 119 10.95 18.82 -3.71
CA GLU A 119 11.38 17.68 -2.90
C GLU A 119 10.27 17.10 -1.98
N GLY A 120 8.98 17.45 -2.26
CA GLY A 120 7.82 17.05 -1.48
C GLY A 120 7.49 17.96 -0.30
N ARG A 121 8.16 19.10 -0.13
CA ARG A 121 7.96 20.01 1.01
C ARG A 121 6.52 20.47 1.15
N GLY A 122 5.91 20.14 2.28
CA GLY A 122 4.50 20.44 2.57
C GLY A 122 3.49 19.52 1.90
N LEU A 123 3.96 18.40 1.30
CA LEU A 123 3.10 17.33 0.82
C LEU A 123 2.98 16.25 1.90
N THR A 124 1.76 15.96 2.34
CA THR A 124 1.48 14.90 3.30
C THR A 124 0.88 13.69 2.60
N VAL A 125 1.55 12.55 2.66
CA VAL A 125 1.12 11.28 2.05
C VAL A 125 0.95 10.23 3.13
N GLU A 126 -0.25 9.68 3.24
CA GLU A 126 -0.58 8.61 4.18
C GLU A 126 -0.61 7.26 3.47
N LEU A 127 0.00 6.24 4.08
CA LEU A 127 0.02 4.88 3.56
C LEU A 127 -0.60 3.92 4.59
N CYS A 128 -1.40 2.99 4.10
CA CYS A 128 -1.98 1.89 4.89
C CYS A 128 -2.08 0.60 4.05
N GLY A 129 -2.37 -0.52 4.68
CA GLY A 129 -2.59 -1.81 4.01
C GLY A 129 -1.57 -2.88 4.35
N VAL A 130 -1.26 -3.77 3.40
CA VAL A 130 -0.47 -4.98 3.62
C VAL A 130 0.62 -5.22 2.55
N CYS A 131 1.71 -5.97 2.88
CA CYS A 131 2.15 -6.22 4.25
C CYS A 131 3.08 -5.11 4.70
N THR A 132 3.00 -4.72 5.98
CA THR A 132 3.82 -3.61 6.54
C THR A 132 5.30 -3.81 6.25
N ASP A 133 5.79 -5.04 6.45
CA ASP A 133 7.19 -5.45 6.32
C ASP A 133 7.64 -5.74 4.89
N ILE A 134 6.75 -5.63 3.90
CA ILE A 134 7.05 -5.89 2.49
C ILE A 134 6.63 -4.72 1.61
N CYS A 135 5.37 -4.68 1.20
CA CYS A 135 4.88 -3.71 0.21
C CYS A 135 4.73 -2.31 0.79
N VAL A 136 4.28 -2.16 2.04
CA VAL A 136 4.12 -0.85 2.67
C VAL A 136 5.48 -0.19 2.86
N VAL A 137 6.44 -0.85 3.53
CA VAL A 137 7.79 -0.30 3.74
C VAL A 137 8.51 -0.02 2.41
N SER A 138 8.36 -0.90 1.41
CA SER A 138 9.00 -0.72 0.10
C SER A 138 8.49 0.53 -0.62
N ASN A 139 7.17 0.76 -0.65
CA ASN A 139 6.61 1.95 -1.28
C ASN A 139 6.92 3.22 -0.49
N ALA A 140 6.83 3.18 0.84
CA ALA A 140 7.15 4.31 1.69
C ALA A 140 8.61 4.77 1.52
N LEU A 141 9.57 3.85 1.52
CA LEU A 141 10.99 4.16 1.33
C LEU A 141 11.29 4.64 -0.10
N LEU A 142 10.62 4.08 -1.11
CA LEU A 142 10.78 4.52 -2.49
C LEU A 142 10.30 5.97 -2.68
N ILE A 143 9.16 6.32 -2.10
CA ILE A 143 8.64 7.69 -2.13
C ILE A 143 9.55 8.62 -1.30
N LYS A 144 10.00 8.20 -0.10
CA LYS A 144 10.90 8.99 0.74
C LYS A 144 12.22 9.30 0.05
N ALA A 145 12.77 8.34 -0.70
CA ALA A 145 13.99 8.55 -1.48
C ALA A 145 13.82 9.56 -2.62
N ALA A 146 12.64 9.59 -3.25
CA ALA A 146 12.34 10.52 -4.34
C ALA A 146 11.92 11.91 -3.85
N LEU A 147 11.25 11.98 -2.69
CA LEU A 147 10.71 13.20 -2.09
C LEU A 147 11.13 13.28 -0.62
N PRO A 148 12.39 13.63 -0.33
CA PRO A 148 12.95 13.57 1.03
C PRO A 148 12.28 14.53 2.02
N GLU A 149 11.67 15.61 1.55
CA GLU A 149 10.99 16.61 2.37
C GLU A 149 9.48 16.37 2.52
N ALA A 150 8.95 15.28 1.93
CA ALA A 150 7.53 14.95 2.09
C ALA A 150 7.25 14.40 3.51
N ASP A 151 6.12 14.80 4.06
CA ASP A 151 5.56 14.24 5.30
C ASP A 151 4.88 12.90 4.97
N LEU A 152 5.63 11.81 5.10
CA LEU A 152 5.09 10.47 4.93
C LEU A 152 4.60 9.94 6.27
N VAL A 153 3.39 9.39 6.26
CA VAL A 153 2.71 8.87 7.44
C VAL A 153 2.28 7.44 7.19
N VAL A 154 2.62 6.52 8.07
CA VAL A 154 2.09 5.15 8.09
C VAL A 154 1.25 4.98 9.36
N ASP A 155 -0.03 4.68 9.19
CA ASP A 155 -0.90 4.37 10.32
C ASP A 155 -0.75 2.88 10.68
N ALA A 156 -0.09 2.60 11.80
CA ALA A 156 0.17 1.25 12.25
C ALA A 156 -1.12 0.45 12.49
N SER A 157 -2.20 1.11 12.93
CA SER A 157 -3.49 0.46 13.18
C SER A 157 -4.23 0.06 11.89
N LEU A 158 -3.80 0.61 10.75
CA LEU A 158 -4.33 0.33 9.41
C LEU A 158 -3.35 -0.52 8.58
N CYS A 159 -2.34 -1.10 9.21
CA CYS A 159 -1.34 -1.95 8.57
C CYS A 159 -1.23 -3.30 9.27
N ALA A 160 -0.93 -4.34 8.51
CA ALA A 160 -0.61 -5.67 9.05
C ALA A 160 0.62 -6.24 8.34
N GLY A 161 1.54 -6.80 9.09
CA GLY A 161 2.71 -7.51 8.58
C GLY A 161 2.45 -9.00 8.39
N VAL A 162 3.41 -9.72 7.81
CA VAL A 162 3.36 -11.18 7.70
C VAL A 162 3.27 -11.84 9.07
N THR A 163 3.87 -11.23 10.08
CA THR A 163 3.70 -11.58 11.50
C THR A 163 3.70 -10.31 12.35
N PRO A 164 3.13 -10.33 13.58
CA PRO A 164 3.22 -9.17 14.48
C PRO A 164 4.65 -8.68 14.70
N GLN A 165 5.62 -9.59 14.85
CA GLN A 165 7.03 -9.23 15.06
C GLN A 165 7.63 -8.52 13.85
N LYS A 166 7.31 -8.97 12.63
CA LYS A 166 7.77 -8.33 11.40
C LYS A 166 7.10 -6.97 11.18
N HIS A 167 5.82 -6.86 11.54
CA HIS A 167 5.12 -5.58 11.54
C HIS A 167 5.84 -4.55 12.40
N GLU A 168 6.12 -4.85 13.66
CA GLU A 168 6.84 -3.94 14.58
C GLU A 168 8.26 -3.60 14.06
N ALA A 169 8.99 -4.57 13.52
CA ALA A 169 10.31 -4.34 12.95
C ALA A 169 10.27 -3.38 11.76
N ALA A 170 9.24 -3.49 10.91
CA ALA A 170 9.03 -2.59 9.79
C ALA A 170 8.66 -1.17 10.25
N LEU A 171 7.79 -1.04 11.25
CA LEU A 171 7.46 0.26 11.84
C LEU A 171 8.68 0.96 12.41
N GLU A 172 9.58 0.22 13.08
CA GLU A 172 10.83 0.77 13.59
C GLU A 172 11.77 1.21 12.46
N THR A 173 11.83 0.45 11.37
CA THR A 173 12.58 0.83 10.16
C THR A 173 12.02 2.13 9.57
N LEU A 174 10.71 2.27 9.47
CA LEU A 174 10.06 3.48 8.96
C LEU A 174 10.39 4.70 9.83
N ARG A 175 10.32 4.58 11.17
CA ARG A 175 10.72 5.65 12.10
C ARG A 175 12.19 6.06 11.91
N SER A 176 13.08 5.07 11.78
CA SER A 176 14.50 5.32 11.52
C SER A 176 14.74 6.07 10.21
N CYS A 177 13.87 5.86 9.21
CA CYS A 177 13.89 6.55 7.92
C CYS A 177 13.09 7.86 7.90
N GLN A 178 12.74 8.42 9.07
CA GLN A 178 12.01 9.69 9.20
C GLN A 178 10.61 9.67 8.57
N ILE A 179 9.95 8.54 8.64
CA ILE A 179 8.54 8.38 8.28
C ILE A 179 7.75 8.33 9.58
N GLU A 180 6.72 9.17 9.67
CA GLU A 180 5.85 9.20 10.85
C GLU A 180 5.06 7.90 10.93
N VAL A 181 5.02 7.31 12.12
CA VAL A 181 4.21 6.12 12.42
C VAL A 181 3.21 6.50 13.51
N LYS A 182 1.94 6.49 13.16
CA LYS A 182 0.81 6.76 14.07
C LYS A 182 0.33 5.47 14.72
#